data_c5f01b7092de2e2fa54ab13351497b69
#
_entry.id   c5f01b7092de2e2fa54ab13351497b69
#
_cell.length_a   1.000
_cell.length_b   1.000
_cell.length_c   1.000
_cell.angle_alpha   90.00
_cell.angle_beta   90.00
_cell.angle_gamma   90.00
#
_symmetry.space_group_name_H-M   'P 1'
#
loop_
_entity.id
_entity.type
_entity.pdbx_description
1 polymer ?
#
loop_
_entity_poly.entity_id
_entity_poly.type
_entity_poly.pdbx_seq_one_letter_code
_entity_poly.pdbx_strand_id
1 'polypeptide(L)'
;MKALSYFKKARENGIQEAEGYIKDLEDLKGEDLQTAIDKWERAVEAGSESAAIKIAMMKQRQIFYIATPYEIEKAYLEALGLGSAQAGYELGRIYQLQEKQDNYKGEIKSIKYFEKAFNANFDDWDKENLFKVINYKVEKGLPQDEAIKLYIENASMGYVPAIEKLISLVPTTTQQIWSLYDALIDLAETGDESAIVAMNKLEMNYVDLILREPAKGQKVVENKFFRLCVPKECNAVINDEGGTIKMADSVVEFAVAEMPVNATAEQDYLKIYKLIVSEYLPDENAEVIIANSRMIGSAIRASKDNVHTFSILLISSKNQYIFKLSSKDRRQMMQFKDVLIAIAKSLVETGEIYKATGDDKRNIGLAFLLKTNESGFLSIGKGE
;
A
#
# COMPACT_ATOMS: atom_id res chain seq x y z
N MET A 1 30.09 -3.44 -18.99
CA MET A 1 30.25 -3.16 -17.54
C MET A 1 30.08 -1.69 -17.15
N LYS A 2 30.65 -0.71 -17.86
CA LYS A 2 30.47 0.74 -17.53
C LYS A 2 29.01 1.21 -17.59
N ALA A 3 28.23 0.82 -18.61
CA ALA A 3 26.83 1.21 -18.75
C ALA A 3 25.98 0.74 -17.57
N LEU A 4 26.13 -0.50 -17.13
CA LEU A 4 25.42 -1.05 -15.98
C LEU A 4 25.69 -0.24 -14.69
N SER A 5 26.94 0.18 -14.48
CA SER A 5 27.32 1.02 -13.34
C SER A 5 26.64 2.41 -13.39
N TYR A 6 26.51 3.01 -14.58
CA TYR A 6 25.79 4.28 -14.73
C TYR A 6 24.29 4.15 -14.46
N PHE A 7 23.64 3.09 -14.96
CA PHE A 7 22.23 2.88 -14.70
C PHE A 7 21.94 2.54 -13.22
N LYS A 8 22.81 1.76 -12.56
CA LYS A 8 22.69 1.54 -11.10
C LYS A 8 22.77 2.84 -10.32
N LYS A 9 23.70 3.73 -10.68
CA LYS A 9 23.80 5.05 -10.06
C LYS A 9 22.60 5.96 -10.38
N ALA A 10 22.04 5.87 -11.59
CA ALA A 10 20.82 6.60 -11.95
C ALA A 10 19.62 6.14 -11.11
N ARG A 11 19.47 4.83 -10.88
CA ARG A 11 18.46 4.26 -10.00
C ARG A 11 18.63 4.75 -8.55
N GLU A 12 19.86 4.73 -8.03
CA GLU A 12 20.17 5.26 -6.68
C GLU A 12 19.80 6.74 -6.54
N ASN A 13 19.83 7.50 -7.64
CA ASN A 13 19.37 8.89 -7.70
C ASN A 13 17.86 9.05 -8.00
N GLY A 14 17.07 7.96 -7.87
CA GLY A 14 15.61 7.99 -8.00
C GLY A 14 15.06 7.93 -9.43
N ILE A 15 15.89 7.63 -10.44
CA ILE A 15 15.46 7.46 -11.83
C ILE A 15 14.93 6.03 -12.01
N GLN A 16 13.61 5.84 -11.89
CA GLN A 16 12.96 4.52 -11.96
C GLN A 16 13.14 3.83 -13.32
N GLU A 17 13.18 4.58 -14.42
CA GLU A 17 13.39 4.04 -15.77
C GLU A 17 14.73 3.29 -15.90
N ALA A 18 15.70 3.60 -15.04
CA ALA A 18 16.99 2.92 -15.01
C ALA A 18 16.90 1.42 -14.69
N GLU A 19 15.85 0.99 -13.94
CA GLU A 19 15.67 -0.41 -13.55
C GLU A 19 15.52 -1.33 -14.77
N GLY A 20 14.76 -0.92 -15.77
CA GLY A 20 14.59 -1.67 -17.01
C GLY A 20 15.93 -1.88 -17.75
N TYR A 21 16.75 -0.83 -17.85
CA TYR A 21 18.07 -0.91 -18.48
C TYR A 21 19.04 -1.79 -17.68
N ILE A 22 18.97 -1.75 -16.36
CA ILE A 22 19.78 -2.62 -15.48
C ILE A 22 19.44 -4.07 -15.76
N LYS A 23 18.14 -4.44 -15.75
CA LYS A 23 17.68 -5.80 -16.00
C LYS A 23 18.12 -6.31 -17.37
N ASP A 24 17.96 -5.50 -18.43
CA ASP A 24 18.36 -5.87 -19.77
C ASP A 24 19.89 -6.13 -19.88
N LEU A 25 20.71 -5.27 -19.24
CA LEU A 25 22.16 -5.43 -19.23
C LEU A 25 22.64 -6.59 -18.36
N GLU A 26 21.94 -6.91 -17.27
CA GLU A 26 22.22 -8.09 -16.42
C GLU A 26 21.84 -9.39 -17.14
N ASP A 27 20.77 -9.38 -17.94
CA ASP A 27 20.35 -10.51 -18.77
C ASP A 27 21.41 -10.91 -19.83
N LEU A 28 22.28 -9.95 -20.23
CA LEU A 28 23.40 -10.25 -21.13
C LEU A 28 24.47 -11.17 -20.52
N LYS A 29 24.50 -11.32 -19.18
CA LYS A 29 25.47 -12.17 -18.45
C LYS A 29 26.94 -11.98 -18.88
N GLY A 30 27.30 -10.78 -19.33
CA GLY A 30 28.64 -10.44 -19.79
C GLY A 30 28.95 -10.79 -21.25
N GLU A 31 27.98 -11.31 -22.01
CA GLU A 31 28.08 -11.44 -23.47
C GLU A 31 28.09 -10.05 -24.13
N ASP A 32 28.72 -9.93 -25.29
CA ASP A 32 28.54 -8.72 -26.07
C ASP A 32 27.13 -8.68 -26.67
N LEU A 33 26.67 -7.47 -26.90
CA LEU A 33 25.31 -7.17 -27.25
C LEU A 33 24.87 -7.79 -28.57
N GLN A 34 25.74 -7.77 -29.59
CA GLN A 34 25.43 -8.33 -30.90
C GLN A 34 25.27 -9.85 -30.83
N THR A 35 26.14 -10.52 -30.09
CA THR A 35 26.03 -11.96 -29.84
C THR A 35 24.72 -12.33 -29.15
N ALA A 36 24.27 -11.51 -28.17
CA ALA A 36 22.99 -11.72 -27.49
C ALA A 36 21.80 -11.55 -28.45
N ILE A 37 21.82 -10.51 -29.32
CA ILE A 37 20.78 -10.30 -30.32
C ILE A 37 20.70 -11.47 -31.29
N ASP A 38 21.83 -11.89 -31.88
CA ASP A 38 21.87 -12.99 -32.83
C ASP A 38 21.35 -14.31 -32.22
N LYS A 39 21.57 -14.48 -30.92
CA LYS A 39 21.04 -15.61 -30.14
C LYS A 39 19.53 -15.53 -29.94
N TRP A 40 19.01 -14.32 -29.62
CA TRP A 40 17.57 -14.12 -29.47
C TRP A 40 16.84 -14.19 -30.81
N GLU A 41 17.39 -13.65 -31.89
CA GLU A 41 16.81 -13.79 -33.24
C GLU A 41 16.66 -15.24 -33.66
N ARG A 42 17.71 -16.04 -33.46
CA ARG A 42 17.62 -17.49 -33.68
C ARG A 42 16.60 -18.19 -32.76
N ALA A 43 16.47 -17.72 -31.52
CA ALA A 43 15.44 -18.26 -30.61
C ALA A 43 14.01 -17.86 -31.05
N VAL A 44 13.84 -16.65 -31.61
CA VAL A 44 12.53 -16.22 -32.19
C VAL A 44 12.18 -17.09 -33.40
N GLU A 45 13.13 -17.34 -34.30
CA GLU A 45 12.92 -18.26 -35.43
C GLU A 45 12.52 -19.67 -34.98
N ALA A 46 13.01 -20.08 -33.78
CA ALA A 46 12.63 -21.33 -33.13
C ALA A 46 11.30 -21.24 -32.33
N GLY A 47 10.61 -20.12 -32.37
CA GLY A 47 9.31 -19.91 -31.71
C GLY A 47 9.39 -19.42 -30.26
N SER A 48 10.52 -18.85 -29.82
CA SER A 48 10.66 -18.37 -28.43
C SER A 48 9.95 -17.02 -28.25
N GLU A 49 8.83 -17.04 -27.52
CA GLU A 49 8.11 -15.86 -27.05
C GLU A 49 9.00 -14.94 -26.20
N SER A 50 9.74 -15.55 -25.25
CA SER A 50 10.63 -14.82 -24.33
C SER A 50 11.74 -14.05 -25.05
N ALA A 51 12.27 -14.58 -26.16
CA ALA A 51 13.25 -13.87 -26.97
C ALA A 51 12.60 -12.74 -27.77
N ALA A 52 11.43 -12.97 -28.32
CA ALA A 52 10.69 -11.97 -29.13
C ALA A 52 10.32 -10.73 -28.30
N ILE A 53 9.81 -10.91 -27.08
CA ILE A 53 9.47 -9.78 -26.19
C ILE A 53 10.72 -9.00 -25.78
N LYS A 54 11.85 -9.67 -25.52
CA LYS A 54 13.12 -9.00 -25.22
C LYS A 54 13.57 -8.12 -26.38
N ILE A 55 13.56 -8.62 -27.60
CA ILE A 55 13.90 -7.83 -28.82
C ILE A 55 12.97 -6.63 -28.95
N ALA A 56 11.66 -6.80 -28.76
CA ALA A 56 10.70 -5.72 -28.86
C ALA A 56 10.95 -4.61 -27.80
N MET A 57 11.17 -4.99 -26.56
CA MET A 57 11.49 -4.06 -25.47
C MET A 57 12.80 -3.31 -25.70
N MET A 58 13.82 -3.98 -26.21
CA MET A 58 15.09 -3.35 -26.53
C MET A 58 14.96 -2.34 -27.67
N LYS A 59 14.18 -2.65 -28.71
CA LYS A 59 13.84 -1.69 -29.77
C LYS A 59 13.11 -0.48 -29.21
N GLN A 60 12.13 -0.66 -28.35
CA GLN A 60 11.37 0.43 -27.71
C GLN A 60 12.27 1.32 -26.85
N ARG A 61 13.20 0.75 -26.11
CA ARG A 61 14.17 1.49 -25.27
C ARG A 61 15.33 2.08 -26.05
N GLN A 62 15.40 1.82 -27.36
CA GLN A 62 16.46 2.32 -28.26
C GLN A 62 17.89 2.01 -27.77
N ILE A 63 18.08 0.83 -27.19
CA ILE A 63 19.36 0.45 -26.56
C ILE A 63 20.45 0.19 -27.60
N PHE A 64 20.09 -0.18 -28.84
CA PHE A 64 21.04 -0.60 -29.89
C PHE A 64 21.11 0.33 -31.07
N TYR A 65 19.97 0.83 -31.51
CA TYR A 65 19.79 1.75 -32.60
C TYR A 65 18.47 2.48 -32.44
N ILE A 66 18.32 3.59 -33.14
CA ILE A 66 17.07 4.35 -33.12
C ILE A 66 16.04 3.56 -33.97
N ALA A 67 15.24 2.74 -33.29
CA ALA A 67 14.14 2.04 -33.93
C ALA A 67 13.01 3.02 -34.26
N THR A 68 12.44 2.86 -35.43
CA THR A 68 11.24 3.61 -35.82
C THR A 68 10.01 3.08 -35.06
N PRO A 69 8.96 3.89 -34.85
CA PRO A 69 7.71 3.41 -34.26
C PRO A 69 7.14 2.17 -34.96
N TYR A 70 7.30 2.09 -36.28
CA TYR A 70 6.85 0.93 -37.07
C TYR A 70 7.65 -0.35 -36.74
N GLU A 71 8.96 -0.24 -36.55
CA GLU A 71 9.82 -1.40 -36.20
C GLU A 71 9.55 -1.88 -34.77
N ILE A 72 9.22 -0.95 -33.87
CA ILE A 72 8.83 -1.27 -32.49
C ILE A 72 7.48 -2.01 -32.50
N GLU A 73 6.49 -1.44 -33.17
CA GLU A 73 5.17 -2.07 -33.32
C GLU A 73 5.27 -3.47 -33.93
N LYS A 74 6.02 -3.62 -35.02
CA LYS A 74 6.21 -4.91 -35.70
C LYS A 74 6.82 -5.96 -34.76
N ALA A 75 7.83 -5.58 -33.97
CA ALA A 75 8.46 -6.50 -33.03
C ALA A 75 7.48 -6.96 -31.91
N TYR A 76 6.65 -6.06 -31.40
CA TYR A 76 5.61 -6.44 -30.44
C TYR A 76 4.50 -7.30 -31.08
N LEU A 77 4.13 -7.05 -32.32
CA LEU A 77 3.18 -7.89 -33.05
C LEU A 77 3.72 -9.31 -33.27
N GLU A 78 5.01 -9.44 -33.54
CA GLU A 78 5.67 -10.75 -33.65
C GLU A 78 5.67 -11.49 -32.30
N ALA A 79 6.06 -10.82 -31.21
CA ALA A 79 6.02 -11.39 -29.88
C ALA A 79 4.59 -11.79 -29.46
N LEU A 80 3.59 -10.97 -29.77
CA LEU A 80 2.18 -11.29 -29.54
C LEU A 80 1.73 -12.50 -30.36
N GLY A 81 2.19 -12.63 -31.62
CA GLY A 81 1.92 -13.78 -32.48
C GLY A 81 2.48 -15.09 -31.91
N LEU A 82 3.54 -15.02 -31.12
CA LEU A 82 4.12 -16.15 -30.37
C LEU A 82 3.45 -16.38 -29.00
N GLY A 83 2.44 -15.58 -28.62
CA GLY A 83 1.64 -15.77 -27.41
C GLY A 83 1.99 -14.83 -26.25
N SER A 84 2.87 -13.83 -26.45
CA SER A 84 3.28 -12.92 -25.39
C SER A 84 2.15 -12.04 -24.86
N ALA A 85 1.70 -12.28 -23.65
CA ALA A 85 0.76 -11.43 -22.94
C ALA A 85 1.31 -10.01 -22.73
N GLN A 86 2.60 -9.89 -22.38
CA GLN A 86 3.27 -8.60 -22.21
C GLN A 86 3.30 -7.80 -23.53
N ALA A 87 3.49 -8.45 -24.70
CA ALA A 87 3.46 -7.78 -25.97
C ALA A 87 2.07 -7.18 -26.27
N GLY A 88 1.00 -7.89 -25.91
CA GLY A 88 -0.38 -7.39 -25.98
C GLY A 88 -0.56 -6.13 -25.13
N TYR A 89 -0.07 -6.14 -23.89
CA TYR A 89 -0.13 -4.99 -22.99
C TYR A 89 0.66 -3.78 -23.52
N GLU A 90 1.89 -3.97 -23.97
CA GLU A 90 2.71 -2.88 -24.51
C GLU A 90 2.14 -2.29 -25.82
N LEU A 91 1.58 -3.11 -26.71
CA LEU A 91 0.84 -2.63 -27.87
C LEU A 91 -0.37 -1.80 -27.45
N GLY A 92 -1.12 -2.25 -26.44
CA GLY A 92 -2.21 -1.48 -25.85
C GLY A 92 -1.78 -0.10 -25.41
N ARG A 93 -0.64 0.00 -24.70
CA ARG A 93 -0.05 1.29 -24.27
C ARG A 93 0.40 2.18 -25.42
N ILE A 94 1.04 1.60 -26.42
CA ILE A 94 1.48 2.34 -27.63
C ILE A 94 0.28 2.98 -28.33
N TYR A 95 -0.75 2.20 -28.60
CA TYR A 95 -1.96 2.71 -29.23
C TYR A 95 -2.75 3.68 -28.34
N GLN A 96 -2.79 3.48 -27.04
CA GLN A 96 -3.39 4.43 -26.10
C GLN A 96 -2.73 5.81 -26.16
N LEU A 97 -1.41 5.86 -26.27
CA LEU A 97 -0.67 7.12 -26.42
C LEU A 97 -1.00 7.80 -27.75
N GLN A 98 -1.07 7.05 -28.86
CA GLN A 98 -1.45 7.57 -30.17
C GLN A 98 -2.90 8.10 -30.16
N GLU A 99 -3.84 7.35 -29.58
CA GLU A 99 -5.23 7.74 -29.44
C GLU A 99 -5.42 9.04 -28.64
N LYS A 100 -4.61 9.26 -27.62
CA LYS A 100 -4.60 10.51 -26.84
C LYS A 100 -4.04 11.71 -27.65
N GLN A 101 -3.01 11.48 -28.46
CA GLN A 101 -2.37 12.55 -29.24
C GLN A 101 -3.23 13.02 -30.43
N ASP A 102 -3.90 12.09 -31.11
CA ASP A 102 -4.61 12.37 -32.36
C ASP A 102 -6.07 12.76 -32.19
N ASN A 103 -6.61 12.90 -30.95
CA ASN A 103 -8.06 13.03 -30.71
C ASN A 103 -8.87 12.01 -31.52
N TYR A 104 -8.39 10.78 -31.56
CA TYR A 104 -8.81 9.73 -32.46
C TYR A 104 -10.31 9.41 -32.28
N LYS A 105 -11.08 9.56 -33.36
CA LYS A 105 -12.54 9.26 -33.40
C LYS A 105 -12.85 7.87 -33.99
N GLY A 106 -11.83 7.05 -34.23
CA GLY A 106 -11.98 5.72 -34.83
C GLY A 106 -12.17 4.61 -33.80
N GLU A 107 -12.03 3.36 -34.27
CA GLU A 107 -12.09 2.20 -33.40
C GLU A 107 -10.90 2.16 -32.44
N ILE A 108 -11.19 2.13 -31.14
CA ILE A 108 -10.18 2.13 -30.08
C ILE A 108 -9.35 0.83 -30.18
N LYS A 109 -8.14 0.94 -30.71
CA LYS A 109 -7.24 -0.22 -30.88
C LYS A 109 -6.63 -0.67 -29.56
N SER A 110 -6.30 0.28 -28.68
CA SER A 110 -5.64 0.01 -27.40
C SER A 110 -6.38 -1.04 -26.57
N ILE A 111 -7.70 -0.91 -26.47
CA ILE A 111 -8.52 -1.84 -25.67
C ILE A 111 -8.51 -3.27 -26.19
N LYS A 112 -8.41 -3.46 -27.52
CA LYS A 112 -8.33 -4.78 -28.14
C LYS A 112 -7.02 -5.50 -27.83
N TYR A 113 -5.92 -4.75 -27.71
CA TYR A 113 -4.64 -5.30 -27.34
C TYR A 113 -4.57 -5.58 -25.83
N PHE A 114 -5.14 -4.71 -25.00
CA PHE A 114 -5.32 -5.00 -23.59
C PHE A 114 -6.19 -6.25 -23.37
N GLU A 115 -7.26 -6.44 -24.14
CA GLU A 115 -8.06 -7.67 -24.06
C GLU A 115 -7.25 -8.91 -24.44
N LYS A 116 -6.38 -8.85 -25.46
CA LYS A 116 -5.48 -9.96 -25.81
C LYS A 116 -4.50 -10.27 -24.67
N ALA A 117 -3.91 -9.26 -24.05
CA ALA A 117 -3.04 -9.43 -22.91
C ALA A 117 -3.80 -10.09 -21.73
N PHE A 118 -5.01 -9.62 -21.44
CA PHE A 118 -5.86 -10.16 -20.40
C PHE A 118 -6.20 -11.64 -20.63
N ASN A 119 -6.60 -11.98 -21.85
CA ASN A 119 -6.93 -13.36 -22.20
C ASN A 119 -5.70 -14.29 -22.22
N ALA A 120 -4.49 -13.73 -22.31
CA ALA A 120 -3.21 -14.44 -22.20
C ALA A 120 -2.63 -14.42 -20.77
N ASN A 121 -3.44 -14.04 -19.75
CA ASN A 121 -3.08 -13.98 -18.33
C ASN A 121 -1.89 -13.06 -18.03
N PHE A 122 -1.85 -11.88 -18.62
CA PHE A 122 -0.93 -10.83 -18.18
C PHE A 122 -1.23 -10.43 -16.73
N ASP A 123 -0.23 -10.30 -15.90
CA ASP A 123 -0.33 -10.09 -14.44
C ASP A 123 0.24 -8.75 -13.94
N ASP A 124 1.08 -8.07 -14.74
CA ASP A 124 1.72 -6.79 -14.36
C ASP A 124 0.91 -5.58 -14.86
N TRP A 125 -0.36 -5.51 -14.45
CA TRP A 125 -1.28 -4.44 -14.85
C TRP A 125 -1.06 -3.15 -14.07
N ASP A 126 -1.09 -1.99 -14.76
CA ASP A 126 -1.46 -0.76 -14.07
C ASP A 126 -2.98 -0.71 -13.81
N LYS A 127 -3.37 -0.10 -12.69
CA LYS A 127 -4.75 -0.08 -12.20
C LYS A 127 -5.75 0.58 -13.15
N GLU A 128 -5.32 1.56 -13.95
CA GLU A 128 -6.19 2.26 -14.91
C GLU A 128 -6.52 1.37 -16.13
N ASN A 129 -5.50 0.72 -16.69
CA ASN A 129 -5.67 -0.13 -17.87
C ASN A 129 -6.41 -1.43 -17.52
N LEU A 130 -6.15 -2.00 -16.34
CA LEU A 130 -6.94 -3.14 -15.86
C LEU A 130 -8.42 -2.76 -15.74
N PHE A 131 -8.76 -1.61 -15.17
CA PHE A 131 -10.13 -1.14 -15.07
C PHE A 131 -10.81 -0.97 -16.43
N LYS A 132 -10.09 -0.42 -17.42
CA LYS A 132 -10.63 -0.27 -18.80
C LYS A 132 -10.96 -1.60 -19.43
N VAL A 133 -10.07 -2.59 -19.29
CA VAL A 133 -10.30 -3.90 -19.88
C VAL A 133 -11.42 -4.65 -19.18
N ILE A 134 -11.56 -4.52 -17.87
CA ILE A 134 -12.68 -5.09 -17.11
C ILE A 134 -14.01 -4.50 -17.60
N ASN A 135 -14.12 -3.17 -17.70
CA ASN A 135 -15.32 -2.50 -18.19
C ASN A 135 -15.67 -2.98 -19.62
N TYR A 136 -14.69 -3.05 -20.51
CA TYR A 136 -14.88 -3.54 -21.86
C TYR A 136 -15.41 -4.98 -21.90
N LYS A 137 -14.87 -5.87 -21.04
CA LYS A 137 -15.36 -7.25 -20.95
C LYS A 137 -16.77 -7.33 -20.38
N VAL A 138 -17.12 -6.48 -19.42
CA VAL A 138 -18.48 -6.37 -18.87
C VAL A 138 -19.45 -5.93 -19.96
N GLU A 139 -19.10 -4.95 -20.79
CA GLU A 139 -19.90 -4.54 -21.95
C GLU A 139 -20.07 -5.66 -23.00
N LYS A 140 -19.09 -6.58 -23.07
CA LYS A 140 -19.13 -7.77 -23.93
C LYS A 140 -19.85 -8.97 -23.31
N GLY A 141 -20.41 -8.82 -22.11
CA GLY A 141 -21.21 -9.84 -21.45
C GLY A 141 -20.47 -10.73 -20.45
N LEU A 142 -19.38 -10.22 -19.85
CA LEU A 142 -18.72 -10.90 -18.73
C LEU A 142 -19.73 -11.13 -17.60
N PRO A 143 -19.84 -12.35 -17.03
CA PRO A 143 -20.72 -12.63 -15.90
C PRO A 143 -20.45 -11.71 -14.69
N GLN A 144 -21.51 -11.32 -13.99
CA GLN A 144 -21.42 -10.34 -12.90
C GLN A 144 -20.52 -10.81 -11.74
N ASP A 145 -20.55 -12.07 -11.39
CA ASP A 145 -19.72 -12.67 -10.34
C ASP A 145 -18.22 -12.65 -10.69
N GLU A 146 -17.88 -12.85 -11.97
CA GLU A 146 -16.51 -12.69 -12.47
C GLU A 146 -16.10 -11.21 -12.48
N ALA A 147 -16.99 -10.33 -12.93
CA ALA A 147 -16.73 -8.90 -12.93
C ALA A 147 -16.44 -8.36 -11.51
N ILE A 148 -17.21 -8.81 -10.50
CA ILE A 148 -17.00 -8.45 -9.08
C ILE A 148 -15.60 -8.87 -8.64
N LYS A 149 -15.15 -10.09 -8.93
CA LYS A 149 -13.80 -10.56 -8.57
C LYS A 149 -12.71 -9.68 -9.16
N LEU A 150 -12.83 -9.35 -10.45
CA LEU A 150 -11.85 -8.51 -11.14
C LEU A 150 -11.86 -7.05 -10.62
N TYR A 151 -13.04 -6.50 -10.29
CA TYR A 151 -13.09 -5.19 -9.67
C TYR A 151 -12.52 -5.19 -8.26
N ILE A 152 -12.66 -6.27 -7.47
CA ILE A 152 -12.00 -6.42 -6.17
C ILE A 152 -10.49 -6.42 -6.34
N GLU A 153 -9.95 -7.20 -7.29
CA GLU A 153 -8.53 -7.22 -7.62
C GLU A 153 -8.02 -5.82 -7.99
N ASN A 154 -8.71 -5.13 -8.89
CA ASN A 154 -8.33 -3.77 -9.29
C ASN A 154 -8.48 -2.75 -8.14
N ALA A 155 -9.49 -2.89 -7.29
CA ALA A 155 -9.71 -2.04 -6.12
C ALA A 155 -8.62 -2.26 -5.06
N SER A 156 -8.13 -3.50 -4.89
CA SER A 156 -7.03 -3.81 -3.97
C SER A 156 -5.70 -3.14 -4.37
N MET A 157 -5.57 -2.71 -5.61
CA MET A 157 -4.49 -1.84 -6.09
C MET A 157 -4.70 -0.35 -5.71
N GLY A 158 -5.67 -0.02 -4.89
CA GLY A 158 -6.02 1.36 -4.50
C GLY A 158 -6.75 2.15 -5.60
N TYR A 159 -7.41 1.49 -6.56
CA TYR A 159 -8.10 2.19 -7.66
C TYR A 159 -9.53 2.56 -7.30
N VAL A 160 -9.76 3.82 -6.91
CA VAL A 160 -11.04 4.34 -6.45
C VAL A 160 -12.21 4.10 -7.43
N PRO A 161 -12.07 4.26 -8.77
CA PRO A 161 -13.16 3.97 -9.69
C PRO A 161 -13.65 2.51 -9.65
N ALA A 162 -12.76 1.53 -9.36
CA ALA A 162 -13.17 0.14 -9.17
C ALA A 162 -14.03 -0.04 -7.91
N ILE A 163 -13.72 0.70 -6.84
CA ILE A 163 -14.53 0.70 -5.61
C ILE A 163 -15.93 1.29 -5.88
N GLU A 164 -16.00 2.37 -6.64
CA GLU A 164 -17.30 2.97 -7.03
C GLU A 164 -18.15 1.99 -7.86
N LYS A 165 -17.51 1.23 -8.72
CA LYS A 165 -18.19 0.14 -9.45
C LYS A 165 -18.68 -0.96 -8.52
N LEU A 166 -17.84 -1.43 -7.59
CA LEU A 166 -18.23 -2.45 -6.61
C LEU A 166 -19.43 -2.00 -5.75
N ILE A 167 -19.42 -0.76 -5.28
CA ILE A 167 -20.54 -0.19 -4.51
C ILE A 167 -21.82 -0.17 -5.35
N SER A 168 -21.74 0.03 -6.66
CA SER A 168 -22.89 0.03 -7.57
C SER A 168 -23.39 -1.36 -7.97
N LEU A 169 -22.54 -2.39 -7.85
CA LEU A 169 -22.83 -3.78 -8.20
C LEU A 169 -23.25 -4.56 -6.93
N VAL A 170 -24.46 -4.37 -6.45
CA VAL A 170 -24.97 -5.16 -5.30
C VAL A 170 -25.33 -6.58 -5.76
N PRO A 171 -24.91 -7.67 -5.06
CA PRO A 171 -24.32 -7.75 -3.72
C PRO A 171 -22.88 -8.29 -3.67
N THR A 172 -21.93 -7.48 -3.29
CA THR A 172 -20.64 -7.94 -2.75
C THR A 172 -20.89 -8.60 -1.38
N THR A 173 -20.29 -9.75 -1.13
CA THR A 173 -20.42 -10.38 0.20
C THR A 173 -19.59 -9.60 1.23
N THR A 174 -20.04 -9.57 2.46
CA THR A 174 -19.31 -8.92 3.58
C THR A 174 -17.86 -9.39 3.64
N GLN A 175 -17.58 -10.68 3.44
CA GLN A 175 -16.23 -11.23 3.45
C GLN A 175 -15.35 -10.68 2.32
N GLN A 176 -15.89 -10.47 1.11
CA GLN A 176 -15.15 -9.87 -0.01
C GLN A 176 -14.76 -8.42 0.30
N ILE A 177 -15.67 -7.65 0.91
CA ILE A 177 -15.39 -6.27 1.31
C ILE A 177 -14.33 -6.23 2.42
N TRP A 178 -14.37 -7.15 3.40
CA TRP A 178 -13.35 -7.26 4.45
C TRP A 178 -11.98 -7.57 3.86
N SER A 179 -11.88 -8.55 2.95
CA SER A 179 -10.61 -8.90 2.31
C SER A 179 -10.04 -7.75 1.48
N LEU A 180 -10.90 -7.01 0.78
CA LEU A 180 -10.49 -5.82 0.05
C LEU A 180 -9.98 -4.73 1.01
N TYR A 181 -10.69 -4.51 2.11
CA TYR A 181 -10.31 -3.50 3.10
C TYR A 181 -8.95 -3.81 3.75
N ASP A 182 -8.70 -5.07 4.10
CA ASP A 182 -7.41 -5.51 4.62
C ASP A 182 -6.27 -5.30 3.60
N ALA A 183 -6.49 -5.64 2.34
CA ALA A 183 -5.51 -5.38 1.27
C ALA A 183 -5.21 -3.88 1.07
N LEU A 184 -6.21 -3.01 1.24
CA LEU A 184 -6.02 -1.56 1.19
C LEU A 184 -5.25 -1.03 2.41
N ILE A 185 -5.44 -1.61 3.60
CA ILE A 185 -4.63 -1.29 4.77
C ILE A 185 -3.16 -1.60 4.49
N ASP A 186 -2.87 -2.83 4.03
CA ASP A 186 -1.51 -3.26 3.71
C ASP A 186 -0.86 -2.33 2.67
N LEU A 187 -1.60 -1.98 1.61
CA LEU A 187 -1.12 -1.06 0.57
C LEU A 187 -0.87 0.36 1.12
N ALA A 188 -1.75 0.87 1.99
CA ALA A 188 -1.57 2.18 2.62
C ALA A 188 -0.35 2.20 3.55
N GLU A 189 -0.05 1.10 4.25
CA GLU A 189 1.13 0.96 5.11
C GLU A 189 2.45 0.96 4.32
N THR A 190 2.42 0.65 3.02
CA THR A 190 3.58 0.80 2.12
C THR A 190 3.75 2.20 1.54
N GLY A 191 2.85 3.13 1.82
CA GLY A 191 2.93 4.52 1.37
C GLY A 191 2.02 4.89 0.19
N ASP A 192 1.15 3.99 -0.28
CA ASP A 192 0.20 4.31 -1.38
C ASP A 192 -0.97 5.18 -0.86
N GLU A 193 -0.92 6.47 -1.17
CA GLU A 193 -1.96 7.44 -0.80
C GLU A 193 -3.34 7.08 -1.37
N SER A 194 -3.39 6.46 -2.55
CA SER A 194 -4.66 6.10 -3.18
C SER A 194 -5.43 5.06 -2.37
N ALA A 195 -4.74 4.23 -1.62
CA ALA A 195 -5.35 3.25 -0.73
C ALA A 195 -6.14 3.91 0.41
N ILE A 196 -5.63 5.00 1.00
CA ILE A 196 -6.34 5.75 2.04
C ILE A 196 -7.65 6.36 1.48
N VAL A 197 -7.61 6.92 0.27
CA VAL A 197 -8.81 7.45 -0.39
C VAL A 197 -9.82 6.33 -0.65
N ALA A 198 -9.34 5.19 -1.11
CA ALA A 198 -10.13 4.00 -1.38
C ALA A 198 -10.80 3.45 -0.10
N MET A 199 -10.04 3.34 0.99
CA MET A 199 -10.55 2.93 2.31
C MET A 199 -11.65 3.86 2.81
N ASN A 200 -11.43 5.19 2.73
CA ASN A 200 -12.43 6.16 3.16
C ASN A 200 -13.73 6.01 2.35
N LYS A 201 -13.62 5.76 1.04
CA LYS A 201 -14.80 5.53 0.18
C LYS A 201 -15.57 4.28 0.59
N LEU A 202 -14.89 3.18 0.94
CA LEU A 202 -15.53 1.97 1.47
C LEU A 202 -16.20 2.22 2.81
N GLU A 203 -15.53 2.87 3.75
CA GLU A 203 -16.03 3.17 5.09
C GLU A 203 -17.30 4.03 5.06
N MET A 204 -17.42 4.95 4.12
CA MET A 204 -18.64 5.76 3.92
C MET A 204 -19.85 4.93 3.50
N ASN A 205 -19.64 3.78 2.85
CA ASN A 205 -20.72 2.93 2.32
C ASN A 205 -20.94 1.66 3.16
N TYR A 206 -19.93 1.24 3.91
CA TYR A 206 -19.94 0.02 4.75
C TYR A 206 -19.47 0.37 6.15
N VAL A 207 -20.35 1.00 6.94
CA VAL A 207 -20.02 1.50 8.29
C VAL A 207 -19.50 0.39 9.22
N ASP A 208 -19.97 -0.84 9.02
CA ASP A 208 -19.55 -2.01 9.81
C ASP A 208 -18.08 -2.39 9.60
N LEU A 209 -17.41 -1.88 8.54
CA LEU A 209 -15.96 -2.12 8.33
C LEU A 209 -15.12 -1.56 9.47
N ILE A 210 -15.54 -0.46 10.05
CA ILE A 210 -14.82 0.18 11.16
C ILE A 210 -15.12 -0.54 12.48
N LEU A 211 -16.34 -1.08 12.63
CA LEU A 211 -16.79 -1.77 13.81
C LEU A 211 -16.49 -3.28 13.75
N ARG A 212 -15.21 -3.63 13.62
CA ARG A 212 -14.83 -5.05 13.55
C ARG A 212 -15.35 -5.82 14.77
N GLU A 213 -16.04 -6.94 14.50
CA GLU A 213 -16.34 -7.92 15.55
C GLU A 213 -15.01 -8.49 16.08
N PRO A 214 -14.89 -8.72 17.40
CA PRO A 214 -13.69 -9.30 17.96
C PRO A 214 -13.44 -10.68 17.35
N ALA A 215 -12.20 -10.91 16.90
CA ALA A 215 -11.81 -12.21 16.37
C ALA A 215 -11.96 -13.31 17.43
N LYS A 216 -12.03 -14.58 16.99
CA LYS A 216 -12.09 -15.72 17.91
C LYS A 216 -10.92 -15.66 18.90
N GLY A 217 -11.20 -15.64 20.18
CA GLY A 217 -10.19 -15.51 21.25
C GLY A 217 -9.94 -14.08 21.72
N GLN A 218 -10.63 -13.10 21.18
CA GLN A 218 -10.61 -11.70 21.64
C GLN A 218 -11.87 -11.34 22.44
N LYS A 219 -11.77 -10.29 23.24
CA LYS A 219 -12.88 -9.60 23.92
C LYS A 219 -12.80 -8.10 23.67
N VAL A 220 -13.95 -7.45 23.72
CA VAL A 220 -14.05 -5.99 23.63
C VAL A 220 -13.79 -5.38 24.98
N VAL A 221 -13.03 -4.28 24.99
CA VAL A 221 -12.87 -3.37 26.12
C VAL A 221 -13.18 -1.98 25.59
N GLU A 222 -14.10 -1.27 26.25
CA GLU A 222 -14.60 0.03 25.77
C GLU A 222 -14.89 0.99 26.90
N ASN A 223 -14.85 2.27 26.58
CA ASN A 223 -15.37 3.35 27.38
C ASN A 223 -16.17 4.32 26.48
N LYS A 224 -16.50 5.51 26.95
CA LYS A 224 -17.26 6.49 26.17
C LYS A 224 -16.49 7.11 24.99
N PHE A 225 -15.17 6.96 24.93
CA PHE A 225 -14.32 7.59 23.89
C PHE A 225 -13.84 6.61 22.83
N PHE A 226 -13.59 5.35 23.21
CA PHE A 226 -13.02 4.36 22.33
C PHE A 226 -13.40 2.93 22.69
N ARG A 227 -13.22 2.05 21.72
CA ARG A 227 -13.36 0.60 21.81
C ARG A 227 -12.08 -0.07 21.31
N LEU A 228 -11.63 -1.13 21.99
CA LEU A 228 -10.48 -1.96 21.63
C LEU A 228 -10.85 -3.44 21.67
N CYS A 229 -10.22 -4.25 20.81
CA CYS A 229 -10.25 -5.70 20.92
C CYS A 229 -8.93 -6.19 21.52
N VAL A 230 -9.02 -6.91 22.64
CA VAL A 230 -7.86 -7.48 23.33
C VAL A 230 -8.00 -9.00 23.45
N PRO A 231 -6.90 -9.79 23.51
CA PRO A 231 -6.98 -11.21 23.80
C PRO A 231 -7.77 -11.50 25.08
N LYS A 232 -8.55 -12.58 25.11
CA LYS A 232 -9.42 -12.92 26.27
C LYS A 232 -8.64 -13.14 27.54
N GLU A 233 -7.44 -13.68 27.43
CA GLU A 233 -6.50 -13.95 28.53
C GLU A 233 -5.87 -12.68 29.11
N CYS A 234 -5.89 -11.57 28.40
CA CYS A 234 -5.36 -10.30 28.89
C CYS A 234 -6.25 -9.72 30.00
N ASN A 235 -5.63 -9.15 31.01
CA ASN A 235 -6.32 -8.31 31.99
C ASN A 235 -6.14 -6.84 31.62
N ALA A 236 -7.22 -6.24 31.10
CA ALA A 236 -7.24 -4.83 30.73
C ALA A 236 -7.99 -4.01 31.78
N VAL A 237 -7.34 -2.99 32.31
CA VAL A 237 -7.92 -1.99 33.21
C VAL A 237 -7.85 -0.66 32.49
N ILE A 238 -8.98 -0.14 32.04
CA ILE A 238 -9.08 1.03 31.18
C ILE A 238 -10.02 2.05 31.82
N ASN A 239 -9.62 3.31 31.79
CA ASN A 239 -10.40 4.48 32.16
C ASN A 239 -10.44 5.49 31.00
N ASP A 240 -10.97 6.68 31.24
CA ASP A 240 -11.12 7.72 30.20
C ASP A 240 -9.77 8.28 29.68
N GLU A 241 -8.71 8.19 30.46
CA GLU A 241 -7.38 8.73 30.15
C GLU A 241 -6.43 7.67 29.57
N GLY A 242 -6.84 6.41 29.55
CA GLY A 242 -6.03 5.28 29.11
C GLY A 242 -6.08 4.11 30.08
N GLY A 243 -4.97 3.46 30.33
CA GLY A 243 -4.92 2.32 31.26
C GLY A 243 -3.77 1.37 31.03
N THR A 244 -3.96 0.14 31.44
CA THR A 244 -2.98 -0.94 31.31
C THR A 244 -3.62 -2.21 30.76
N ILE A 245 -2.89 -2.90 29.87
CA ILE A 245 -3.27 -4.21 29.35
C ILE A 245 -2.14 -5.18 29.77
N LYS A 246 -2.46 -6.09 30.68
CA LYS A 246 -1.51 -7.11 31.15
C LYS A 246 -1.61 -8.36 30.29
N MET A 247 -0.48 -8.76 29.69
CA MET A 247 -0.35 -9.92 28.81
C MET A 247 0.76 -10.82 29.37
N ALA A 248 0.42 -11.91 30.02
CA ALA A 248 1.36 -12.78 30.74
C ALA A 248 2.30 -11.95 31.64
N ASP A 249 3.62 -11.94 31.34
CA ASP A 249 4.63 -11.20 32.10
C ASP A 249 4.91 -9.78 31.56
N SER A 250 4.09 -9.33 30.59
CA SER A 250 4.25 -8.01 29.97
C SER A 250 3.08 -7.09 30.26
N VAL A 251 3.36 -5.80 30.35
CA VAL A 251 2.36 -4.76 30.57
C VAL A 251 2.46 -3.74 29.45
N VAL A 252 1.33 -3.51 28.77
CA VAL A 252 1.17 -2.38 27.84
C VAL A 252 0.56 -1.24 28.62
N GLU A 253 1.23 -0.11 28.61
CA GLU A 253 0.66 1.18 29.02
C GLU A 253 -0.10 1.78 27.84
N PHE A 254 -1.30 2.24 28.07
CA PHE A 254 -2.14 2.88 27.07
C PHE A 254 -2.59 4.23 27.59
N ALA A 255 -2.46 5.28 26.76
CA ALA A 255 -2.89 6.62 27.09
C ALA A 255 -3.66 7.26 25.93
N VAL A 256 -4.65 8.07 26.30
CA VAL A 256 -5.41 8.93 25.37
C VAL A 256 -4.99 10.38 25.63
N ALA A 257 -4.81 11.14 24.57
CA ALA A 257 -4.52 12.57 24.65
C ALA A 257 -5.38 13.35 23.68
N GLU A 258 -5.65 14.59 24.03
CA GLU A 258 -6.38 15.54 23.20
C GLU A 258 -5.55 15.93 21.98
N MET A 259 -6.17 16.10 20.83
CA MET A 259 -5.49 16.67 19.65
C MET A 259 -5.20 18.16 19.90
N PRO A 260 -4.01 18.66 19.51
CA PRO A 260 -3.75 20.10 19.54
C PRO A 260 -4.81 20.87 18.74
N VAL A 261 -5.29 21.99 19.28
CA VAL A 261 -6.42 22.81 18.75
C VAL A 261 -6.24 23.25 17.29
N ASN A 262 -5.04 23.17 16.72
CA ASN A 262 -4.73 23.54 15.34
C ASN A 262 -4.83 22.39 14.33
N ALA A 263 -5.17 21.19 14.73
CA ALA A 263 -5.44 20.08 13.83
C ALA A 263 -6.91 20.16 13.42
N THR A 264 -7.20 20.89 12.35
CA THR A 264 -8.56 21.11 11.88
C THR A 264 -9.04 19.98 10.99
N ALA A 265 -10.25 19.49 11.30
CA ALA A 265 -11.29 18.93 10.45
C ALA A 265 -11.00 17.67 9.59
N GLU A 266 -12.06 16.96 9.28
CA GLU A 266 -12.19 15.72 8.48
C GLU A 266 -11.41 15.70 7.14
N GLN A 267 -10.90 16.83 6.66
CA GLN A 267 -10.10 16.92 5.43
C GLN A 267 -8.60 16.71 5.63
N ASP A 268 -8.12 16.63 6.87
CA ASP A 268 -6.67 16.57 7.15
C ASP A 268 -6.08 15.16 7.29
N TYR A 269 -6.89 14.10 7.17
CA TYR A 269 -6.40 12.73 7.28
C TYR A 269 -5.32 12.38 6.23
N LEU A 270 -5.44 12.88 5.00
CA LEU A 270 -4.41 12.72 3.97
C LEU A 270 -3.13 13.49 4.29
N LYS A 271 -3.21 14.65 4.92
CA LYS A 271 -2.03 15.39 5.36
C LYS A 271 -1.32 14.68 6.50
N ILE A 272 -2.07 14.14 7.46
CA ILE A 272 -1.54 13.33 8.54
C ILE A 272 -0.86 12.08 7.97
N TYR A 273 -1.52 11.39 7.04
CA TYR A 273 -0.96 10.24 6.37
C TYR A 273 0.35 10.56 5.65
N LYS A 274 0.39 11.61 4.82
CA LYS A 274 1.60 12.05 4.12
C LYS A 274 2.74 12.39 5.08
N LEU A 275 2.43 13.07 6.17
CA LEU A 275 3.41 13.42 7.19
C LEU A 275 4.00 12.15 7.83
N ILE A 276 3.14 11.21 8.24
CA ILE A 276 3.57 9.96 8.86
C ILE A 276 4.40 9.12 7.89
N VAL A 277 3.95 8.96 6.65
CA VAL A 277 4.68 8.20 5.63
C VAL A 277 6.05 8.84 5.35
N SER A 278 6.11 10.16 5.16
CA SER A 278 7.38 10.85 4.87
C SER A 278 8.38 10.79 6.03
N GLU A 279 7.90 10.79 7.26
CA GLU A 279 8.75 10.81 8.46
C GLU A 279 9.23 9.41 8.86
N TYR A 280 8.34 8.41 8.78
CA TYR A 280 8.60 7.10 9.39
C TYR A 280 8.91 5.99 8.39
N LEU A 281 8.40 6.04 7.16
CA LEU A 281 8.65 4.98 6.19
C LEU A 281 10.15 4.77 5.86
N PRO A 282 11.00 5.82 5.84
CA PRO A 282 12.43 5.64 5.62
C PRO A 282 13.22 5.08 6.83
N ASP A 283 12.61 5.03 8.03
CA ASP A 283 13.30 4.59 9.25
C ASP A 283 13.14 3.07 9.45
N GLU A 284 14.24 2.33 9.44
CA GLU A 284 14.27 0.87 9.69
C GLU A 284 13.67 0.45 11.06
N ASN A 285 13.60 1.37 12.02
CA ASN A 285 13.06 1.13 13.36
C ASN A 285 11.59 1.51 13.50
N ALA A 286 11.00 2.07 12.46
CA ALA A 286 9.63 2.53 12.46
C ALA A 286 8.78 1.74 11.45
N GLU A 287 7.49 1.70 11.71
CA GLU A 287 6.48 1.08 10.84
C GLU A 287 5.28 2.02 10.77
N VAL A 288 4.71 2.22 9.59
CA VAL A 288 3.43 2.92 9.46
C VAL A 288 2.32 1.99 9.91
N ILE A 289 1.38 2.49 10.71
CA ILE A 289 0.26 1.73 11.26
C ILE A 289 -1.05 2.41 10.85
N ILE A 290 -1.91 1.65 10.20
CA ILE A 290 -3.23 2.11 9.77
C ILE A 290 -4.31 1.29 10.48
N ALA A 291 -5.10 1.91 11.34
CA ALA A 291 -6.27 1.27 11.94
C ALA A 291 -7.51 1.40 11.04
N ASN A 292 -7.72 2.58 10.48
CA ASN A 292 -8.73 2.89 9.46
C ASN A 292 -8.30 4.18 8.72
N SER A 293 -9.07 4.63 7.72
CA SER A 293 -8.69 5.81 6.90
C SER A 293 -8.53 7.11 7.70
N ARG A 294 -9.12 7.18 8.88
CA ARG A 294 -9.12 8.37 9.74
C ARG A 294 -8.25 8.22 10.99
N MET A 295 -7.62 7.06 11.19
CA MET A 295 -6.81 6.76 12.35
C MET A 295 -5.49 6.12 11.89
N ILE A 296 -4.48 6.95 11.80
CA ILE A 296 -3.20 6.68 11.16
C ILE A 296 -2.09 6.98 12.16
N GLY A 297 -1.04 6.23 12.10
CA GLY A 297 0.06 6.44 13.02
C GLY A 297 1.33 5.69 12.67
N SER A 298 2.18 5.54 13.65
CA SER A 298 3.45 4.84 13.52
C SER A 298 3.77 4.01 14.75
N ALA A 299 4.53 2.96 14.54
CA ALA A 299 5.15 2.18 15.61
C ALA A 299 6.65 2.36 15.56
N ILE A 300 7.27 2.55 16.72
CA ILE A 300 8.72 2.80 16.84
C ILE A 300 9.33 1.87 17.87
N ARG A 301 10.49 1.32 17.53
CA ARG A 301 11.34 0.54 18.43
C ARG A 301 12.48 1.41 18.96
N ALA A 302 12.67 1.39 20.26
CA ALA A 302 13.78 2.09 20.91
C ALA A 302 14.43 1.20 21.99
N SER A 303 15.69 1.47 22.31
CA SER A 303 16.40 0.79 23.39
C SER A 303 17.30 1.79 24.13
N LYS A 304 17.14 1.85 25.47
CA LYS A 304 17.98 2.68 26.33
C LYS A 304 18.14 2.01 27.67
N ASP A 305 19.34 2.08 28.27
CA ASP A 305 19.64 1.58 29.60
C ASP A 305 19.15 0.15 29.85
N ASN A 306 19.35 -0.74 28.84
CA ASN A 306 18.88 -2.12 28.84
C ASN A 306 17.33 -2.28 28.91
N VAL A 307 16.56 -1.24 28.64
CA VAL A 307 15.13 -1.31 28.46
C VAL A 307 14.81 -1.19 26.97
N HIS A 308 14.11 -2.17 26.42
CA HIS A 308 13.60 -2.18 25.06
C HIS A 308 12.15 -1.73 25.08
N THR A 309 11.81 -0.81 24.21
CA THR A 309 10.47 -0.23 24.12
C THR A 309 9.93 -0.37 22.70
N PHE A 310 8.67 -0.77 22.59
CA PHE A 310 7.90 -0.71 21.36
C PHE A 310 6.69 0.18 21.63
N SER A 311 6.60 1.28 20.91
CA SER A 311 5.55 2.28 21.10
C SER A 311 4.77 2.45 19.81
N ILE A 312 3.43 2.51 19.89
CA ILE A 312 2.53 2.83 18.79
C ILE A 312 1.82 4.13 19.13
N LEU A 313 1.88 5.09 18.21
CA LEU A 313 1.07 6.29 18.22
C LEU A 313 0.04 6.20 17.12
N LEU A 314 -1.25 6.33 17.44
CA LEU A 314 -2.32 6.52 16.48
C LEU A 314 -2.91 7.92 16.64
N ILE A 315 -3.19 8.56 15.52
CA ILE A 315 -3.71 9.93 15.45
C ILE A 315 -5.02 9.92 14.67
N SER A 316 -6.04 10.52 15.23
CA SER A 316 -7.30 10.85 14.54
C SER A 316 -7.51 12.35 14.50
N SER A 317 -8.59 12.81 13.87
CA SER A 317 -9.00 14.23 13.93
C SER A 317 -9.45 14.69 15.32
N LYS A 318 -9.69 13.77 16.25
CA LYS A 318 -10.24 14.04 17.58
C LYS A 318 -9.22 13.83 18.69
N ASN A 319 -8.52 12.72 18.65
CA ASN A 319 -7.68 12.26 19.75
C ASN A 319 -6.37 11.66 19.25
N GLN A 320 -5.44 11.48 20.19
CA GLN A 320 -4.20 10.74 20.02
C GLN A 320 -4.21 9.57 21.00
N TYR A 321 -3.70 8.41 20.55
CA TYR A 321 -3.66 7.19 21.30
C TYR A 321 -2.26 6.64 21.30
N ILE A 322 -1.70 6.38 22.49
CA ILE A 322 -0.36 5.85 22.65
C ILE A 322 -0.42 4.52 23.35
N PHE A 323 0.21 3.51 22.74
CA PHE A 323 0.45 2.22 23.33
C PHE A 323 1.95 2.06 23.54
N LYS A 324 2.36 1.65 24.72
CA LYS A 324 3.77 1.46 25.05
C LYS A 324 3.99 0.13 25.74
N LEU A 325 4.80 -0.71 25.14
CA LEU A 325 5.29 -1.96 25.68
C LEU A 325 6.78 -1.77 26.03
N SER A 326 7.15 -2.04 27.28
CA SER A 326 8.53 -1.98 27.74
C SER A 326 8.96 -3.30 28.36
N SER A 327 10.17 -3.77 28.04
CA SER A 327 10.75 -4.98 28.60
C SER A 327 12.27 -4.86 28.71
N LYS A 328 12.87 -5.52 29.71
CA LYS A 328 14.33 -5.72 29.79
C LYS A 328 14.79 -6.85 28.85
N ASP A 329 13.89 -7.72 28.43
CA ASP A 329 14.16 -8.77 27.46
C ASP A 329 13.59 -8.42 26.07
N ARG A 330 14.51 -8.19 25.12
CA ARG A 330 14.15 -7.87 23.74
C ARG A 330 13.32 -8.98 23.08
N ARG A 331 13.59 -10.26 23.38
CA ARG A 331 12.85 -11.38 22.77
C ARG A 331 11.41 -11.39 23.25
N GLN A 332 11.20 -11.15 24.53
CA GLN A 332 9.85 -11.04 25.10
C GLN A 332 9.08 -9.87 24.46
N MET A 333 9.71 -8.71 24.32
CA MET A 333 9.08 -7.56 23.65
C MET A 333 8.66 -7.93 22.21
N MET A 334 9.54 -8.60 21.45
CA MET A 334 9.24 -8.99 20.07
C MET A 334 8.12 -10.03 19.95
N GLN A 335 7.96 -10.93 20.93
CA GLN A 335 6.84 -11.88 20.96
C GLN A 335 5.47 -11.19 21.08
N PHE A 336 5.41 -10.06 21.75
CA PHE A 336 4.14 -9.32 21.96
C PHE A 336 3.92 -8.19 20.95
N LYS A 337 4.89 -7.92 20.06
CA LYS A 337 4.80 -6.87 19.04
C LYS A 337 3.53 -7.00 18.21
N ASP A 338 3.33 -8.14 17.58
CA ASP A 338 2.21 -8.37 16.66
C ASP A 338 0.86 -8.33 17.37
N VAL A 339 0.81 -8.81 18.63
CA VAL A 339 -0.38 -8.70 19.47
C VAL A 339 -0.70 -7.24 19.77
N LEU A 340 0.31 -6.43 20.07
CA LEU A 340 0.13 -5.00 20.33
C LEU A 340 -0.31 -4.25 19.08
N ILE A 341 0.25 -4.55 17.92
CA ILE A 341 -0.18 -3.99 16.64
C ILE A 341 -1.65 -4.35 16.37
N ALA A 342 -2.05 -5.60 16.57
CA ALA A 342 -3.42 -6.03 16.39
C ALA A 342 -4.40 -5.32 17.35
N ILE A 343 -4.00 -5.10 18.61
CA ILE A 343 -4.80 -4.33 19.58
C ILE A 343 -4.94 -2.88 19.09
N ALA A 344 -3.86 -2.24 18.69
CA ALA A 344 -3.87 -0.85 18.22
C ALA A 344 -4.71 -0.68 16.95
N LYS A 345 -4.56 -1.59 15.96
CA LYS A 345 -5.37 -1.60 14.74
C LYS A 345 -6.87 -1.85 14.98
N SER A 346 -7.24 -2.44 16.12
CA SER A 346 -8.64 -2.67 16.51
C SER A 346 -9.30 -1.45 17.15
N LEU A 347 -8.56 -0.36 17.35
CA LEU A 347 -9.08 0.83 18.01
C LEU A 347 -10.10 1.55 17.14
N VAL A 348 -11.27 1.82 17.73
CA VAL A 348 -12.37 2.57 17.11
C VAL A 348 -12.84 3.65 18.06
N GLU A 349 -13.01 4.87 17.56
CA GLU A 349 -13.58 5.98 18.33
C GLU A 349 -15.11 5.85 18.44
N THR A 350 -15.65 6.05 19.64
CA THR A 350 -17.10 5.95 19.92
C THR A 350 -17.87 7.24 19.67
N GLY A 351 -17.23 8.30 19.24
CA GLY A 351 -17.85 9.56 18.83
C GLY A 351 -17.68 10.71 19.83
N GLU A 352 -17.45 10.46 21.11
CA GLU A 352 -17.12 11.52 22.07
C GLU A 352 -15.66 11.98 21.89
N ILE A 353 -15.41 13.29 22.07
CA ILE A 353 -14.08 13.87 22.05
C ILE A 353 -13.54 13.85 23.47
N TYR A 354 -12.36 13.23 23.66
CA TYR A 354 -11.66 13.32 24.94
C TYR A 354 -11.19 14.76 25.17
N LYS A 355 -11.50 15.28 26.34
CA LYS A 355 -10.98 16.56 26.83
C LYS A 355 -10.25 16.32 28.11
N ALA A 356 -8.97 16.71 28.16
CA ALA A 356 -8.18 16.60 29.37
C ALA A 356 -8.81 17.40 30.51
N THR A 357 -8.97 16.78 31.66
CA THR A 357 -9.47 17.43 32.86
C THR A 357 -8.29 17.93 33.69
N GLY A 358 -8.19 19.25 33.91
CA GLY A 358 -7.14 19.86 34.71
C GLY A 358 -6.01 20.52 33.89
N ASP A 359 -4.92 20.88 34.56
CA ASP A 359 -3.76 21.58 33.97
C ASP A 359 -2.87 20.67 33.07
N ASP A 360 -3.22 19.41 32.93
CA ASP A 360 -2.44 18.39 32.21
C ASP A 360 -2.79 18.38 30.71
N LYS A 361 -2.53 19.49 30.04
CA LYS A 361 -2.61 19.59 28.55
C LYS A 361 -1.38 18.89 27.96
N ARG A 362 -1.35 17.57 28.02
CA ARG A 362 -0.27 16.78 27.44
C ARG A 362 -0.33 16.85 25.92
N ASN A 363 0.59 17.61 25.36
CA ASN A 363 0.82 17.62 23.92
C ASN A 363 1.71 16.42 23.54
N ILE A 364 1.15 15.19 23.68
CA ILE A 364 1.92 13.96 23.63
C ILE A 364 2.35 13.65 22.18
N GLY A 365 1.49 13.89 21.20
CA GLY A 365 1.75 13.48 19.82
C GLY A 365 2.78 14.33 19.10
N LEU A 366 2.74 15.65 19.26
CA LEU A 366 3.75 16.53 18.67
C LEU A 366 5.12 16.36 19.35
N ALA A 367 5.15 16.10 20.65
CA ALA A 367 6.36 15.76 21.37
C ALA A 367 6.92 14.39 20.97
N PHE A 368 6.07 13.46 20.56
CA PHE A 368 6.48 12.17 19.99
C PHE A 368 7.17 12.37 18.63
N LEU A 369 6.57 13.16 17.76
CA LEU A 369 7.11 13.49 16.43
C LEU A 369 8.41 14.32 16.50
N LEU A 370 8.54 15.22 17.48
CA LEU A 370 9.69 16.15 17.57
C LEU A 370 10.88 15.63 18.38
N LYS A 371 10.71 14.65 19.28
CA LYS A 371 11.78 14.17 20.18
C LYS A 371 12.47 12.88 19.76
N THR A 372 12.01 12.21 18.72
CA THR A 372 12.69 11.01 18.20
C THR A 372 14.04 11.34 17.56
N ASN A 373 14.26 12.57 17.09
CA ASN A 373 15.50 12.97 16.44
C ASN A 373 16.68 13.23 17.39
N GLU A 374 16.45 13.50 18.68
CA GLU A 374 17.56 13.86 19.57
C GLU A 374 17.92 12.83 20.66
N SER A 375 17.04 11.90 21.02
CA SER A 375 17.35 11.01 22.16
C SER A 375 16.79 9.59 22.10
N GLY A 376 16.01 9.19 21.11
CA GLY A 376 15.43 7.83 21.03
C GLY A 376 14.51 7.48 22.22
N PHE A 377 13.97 8.47 22.95
CA PHE A 377 13.23 8.25 24.18
C PHE A 377 11.97 9.10 24.30
N LEU A 378 10.84 8.41 24.35
CA LEU A 378 9.63 8.93 24.96
C LEU A 378 9.73 8.79 26.49
N SER A 379 10.09 9.84 27.18
CA SER A 379 9.64 9.98 28.55
C SER A 379 8.22 10.57 28.48
N ILE A 380 7.22 9.83 28.92
CA ILE A 380 5.95 10.41 29.37
C ILE A 380 6.35 11.15 30.66
N GLY A 381 7.05 12.27 30.49
CA GLY A 381 7.48 13.12 31.60
C GLY A 381 6.26 13.88 32.11
N LYS A 382 6.04 13.83 33.41
CA LYS A 382 5.27 14.86 34.10
C LYS A 382 5.90 16.19 33.69
N GLY A 383 5.11 17.03 32.98
CA GLY A 383 5.56 18.37 32.65
C GLY A 383 5.93 19.13 33.92
N GLU A 384 7.12 19.74 33.92
CA GLU A 384 7.39 20.89 34.73
C GLU A 384 6.79 22.15 34.11
#